data_9b9cf61834288a9c8bca295a3657ffe2
#
_entry.id   9b9cf61834288a9c8bca295a3657ffe2
#
_cell.length_a   1.000
_cell.length_b   1.000
_cell.length_c   1.000
_cell.angle_alpha   90.00
_cell.angle_beta   90.00
_cell.angle_gamma   90.00
#
_symmetry.space_group_name_H-M   'P 1'
#
loop_
_entity.id
_entity.type
_entity.pdbx_description
1 polymer ?
#
loop_
_entity_poly.entity_id
_entity_poly.type
_entity_poly.pdbx_seq_one_letter_code
_entity_poly.pdbx_strand_id
1 'polypeptide(L)' 'MVKIRLQRGGRTHRPVYTIVAANSRAARNGKFLEKLGQYDPNAKEILKDVKVESVQAWIGKGAQLSETVKSLFKKHGIKL' A
#
# COMPACT_ATOMS: atom_id res chain seq x y z
N MET A 1 -5.61 -6.20 14.26
CA MET A 1 -4.27 -6.09 13.67
C MET A 1 -4.33 -5.27 12.38
N VAL A 2 -3.40 -4.35 12.19
CA VAL A 2 -3.36 -3.52 10.99
C VAL A 2 -2.38 -4.12 10.00
N LYS A 3 -2.78 -4.19 8.73
CA LYS A 3 -1.90 -4.59 7.64
C LYS A 3 -1.82 -3.48 6.60
N ILE A 4 -0.62 -3.30 6.07
CA ILE A 4 -0.39 -2.41 4.94
C ILE A 4 -0.43 -3.26 3.68
N ARG A 5 -1.40 -3.00 2.83
CA ARG A 5 -1.67 -3.83 1.66
C ARG A 5 -2.08 -3.00 0.45
N LEU A 6 -2.12 -3.63 -0.71
CA LEU A 6 -2.62 -3.01 -1.93
C LEU A 6 -4.12 -3.22 -2.06
N GLN A 7 -4.83 -2.15 -2.38
CA GLN A 7 -6.23 -2.21 -2.71
C GLN A 7 -6.38 -1.89 -4.19
N ARG A 8 -7.04 -2.79 -4.92
CA ARG A 8 -7.24 -2.61 -6.35
C ARG A 8 -8.30 -1.54 -6.61
N GLY A 9 -7.98 -0.61 -7.51
CA GLY A 9 -8.91 0.38 -8.01
C GLY A 9 -8.70 0.55 -9.50
N GLY A 10 -9.29 1.59 -10.08
CA GLY A 10 -9.11 1.90 -11.49
C GLY A 10 -10.11 1.18 -12.39
N ARG A 11 -9.87 1.28 -13.69
CA ARG A 11 -10.76 0.72 -14.72
C ARG A 11 -10.31 -0.68 -15.15
N THR A 12 -11.19 -1.38 -15.84
CA THR A 12 -11.00 -2.78 -16.25
C THR A 12 -9.68 -3.04 -16.98
N HIS A 13 -9.25 -2.14 -17.85
CA HIS A 13 -8.03 -2.31 -18.64
C HIS A 13 -6.83 -1.55 -18.08
N ARG A 14 -7.01 -0.85 -16.98
CA ARG A 14 -5.93 -0.06 -16.38
C ARG A 14 -5.99 -0.15 -14.86
N PRO A 15 -5.53 -1.27 -14.30
CA PRO A 15 -5.54 -1.45 -12.86
C PRO A 15 -4.58 -0.48 -12.19
N VAL A 16 -5.10 0.23 -11.21
CA VAL A 16 -4.30 1.08 -10.34
C VAL A 16 -4.50 0.56 -8.92
N TYR A 17 -3.43 0.51 -8.16
CA TYR A 17 -3.47 0.01 -6.80
C TYR A 17 -3.19 1.14 -5.82
N THR A 18 -3.91 1.14 -4.72
CA THR A 18 -3.67 2.06 -3.62
C THR A 18 -3.03 1.30 -2.47
N ILE A 19 -1.93 1.84 -1.95
CA ILE A 19 -1.28 1.27 -0.76
C ILE A 19 -2.02 1.83 0.45
N VAL A 20 -2.59 0.96 1.26
CA VAL A 20 -3.42 1.38 2.39
C VAL A 20 -3.07 0.63 3.66
N ALA A 21 -3.26 1.31 4.80
CA ALA A 21 -3.27 0.66 6.10
C ALA A 21 -4.72 0.30 6.41
N ALA A 22 -4.99 -0.96 6.67
CA ALA A 22 -6.34 -1.44 6.93
C ALA A 22 -6.34 -2.51 8.00
N ASN A 23 -7.48 -2.64 8.68
CA ASN A 23 -7.65 -3.73 9.64
C ASN A 23 -7.66 -5.06 8.88
N SER A 24 -6.86 -6.02 9.36
CA SER A 24 -6.72 -7.32 8.70
C SER A 24 -8.03 -8.10 8.57
N ARG A 25 -9.02 -7.77 9.41
CA ARG A 25 -10.34 -8.39 9.36
C ARG A 25 -11.30 -7.68 8.41
N ALA A 26 -10.92 -6.51 7.90
CA ALA A 26 -11.77 -5.78 6.96
C ALA A 26 -11.80 -6.50 5.61
N ALA A 27 -12.94 -6.39 4.91
CA ALA A 27 -13.06 -6.94 3.57
C ALA A 27 -12.06 -6.28 2.63
N ARG A 28 -11.67 -7.01 1.57
CA ARG A 28 -10.70 -6.54 0.58
C ARG A 28 -11.08 -5.17 -0.01
N ASN A 29 -12.38 -4.95 -0.21
CA ASN A 29 -12.92 -3.69 -0.72
C ASN A 29 -13.48 -2.81 0.41
N GLY A 30 -13.18 -3.17 1.66
CA GLY A 30 -13.67 -2.42 2.82
C GLY A 30 -12.91 -1.14 3.06
N LYS A 31 -13.39 -0.39 4.03
CA LYS A 31 -12.77 0.86 4.41
C LYS A 31 -11.37 0.65 4.96
N PHE A 32 -10.45 1.49 4.52
CA PHE A 32 -9.09 1.50 5.05
C PHE A 32 -8.96 2.62 6.09
N LEU A 33 -7.91 2.51 6.91
CA LEU A 33 -7.61 3.47 7.95
C LEU A 33 -6.89 4.70 7.41
N GLU A 34 -5.94 4.47 6.49
CA GLU A 34 -5.16 5.54 5.88
C GLU A 34 -4.64 5.12 4.51
N LYS A 35 -4.66 6.06 3.57
CA LYS A 35 -4.06 5.89 2.25
C LYS A 35 -2.59 6.27 2.34
N LEU A 36 -1.70 5.36 1.96
CA LEU A 36 -0.25 5.54 2.10
C LEU A 36 0.47 5.81 0.80
N GLY A 37 -0.16 5.56 -0.33
CA GLY A 37 0.46 5.80 -1.62
C GLY A 37 -0.31 5.14 -2.75
N GLN A 38 0.22 5.30 -3.96
CA GLN A 38 -0.36 4.70 -5.17
C GLN A 38 0.68 3.88 -5.90
N TYR A 39 0.23 2.78 -6.49
CA TYR A 39 1.05 1.92 -7.33
C TYR A 39 0.36 1.76 -8.67
N ASP A 40 1.01 2.24 -9.73
CA ASP A 40 0.54 2.11 -11.10
C ASP A 40 1.66 1.49 -11.94
N PRO A 41 1.57 0.20 -12.27
CA PRO A 41 2.63 -0.48 -13.02
C PRO A 41 2.78 0.04 -14.44
N ASN A 42 1.81 0.78 -14.96
CA ASN A 42 1.83 1.31 -16.32
C ASN A 42 2.25 2.78 -16.39
N ALA A 43 2.47 3.44 -15.27
CA ALA A 43 2.88 4.83 -15.23
C ALA A 43 4.41 4.95 -15.26
N LYS A 44 4.92 6.12 -15.66
CA LYS A 44 6.35 6.41 -15.58
C LYS A 44 6.83 6.33 -14.15
N GLU A 45 6.05 6.89 -13.23
CA GLU A 45 6.28 6.74 -11.79
C GLU A 45 5.43 5.59 -11.28
N ILE A 46 6.07 4.44 -11.09
CA ILE A 46 5.37 3.22 -10.65
C ILE A 46 4.81 3.41 -9.25
N LEU A 47 5.58 4.02 -8.36
CA LEU A 47 5.12 4.39 -7.02
C LEU A 47 4.97 5.90 -6.96
N LYS A 48 3.80 6.36 -6.52
CA LYS A 48 3.48 7.78 -6.46
C LYS A 48 2.87 8.13 -5.11
N ASP A 49 3.25 9.29 -4.59
CA ASP A 49 2.71 9.85 -3.35
C ASP A 49 2.86 8.90 -2.15
N VAL A 50 3.94 8.13 -2.11
CA VAL A 50 4.19 7.20 -1.00
C VAL A 50 4.60 7.99 0.25
N LYS A 51 3.80 7.86 1.29
CA LYS A 51 4.05 8.51 2.57
C LYS A 51 4.90 7.61 3.46
N VAL A 52 6.20 7.61 3.22
CA VAL A 52 7.13 6.73 3.95
C VAL A 52 7.05 6.93 5.46
N GLU A 53 6.95 8.18 5.91
CA GLU A 53 6.84 8.48 7.33
C GLU A 53 5.59 7.86 7.95
N SER A 54 4.46 7.93 7.25
CA SER A 54 3.21 7.31 7.72
C SER A 54 3.33 5.79 7.77
N VAL A 55 3.97 5.19 6.76
CA VAL A 55 4.20 3.75 6.74
C VAL A 55 5.04 3.34 7.94
N GLN A 56 6.12 4.06 8.21
CA GLN A 56 6.98 3.80 9.36
C GLN A 56 6.22 3.95 10.69
N ALA A 57 5.36 4.95 10.79
CA ALA A 57 4.55 5.16 11.98
C ALA A 57 3.60 3.97 12.23
N TRP A 58 2.97 3.46 11.18
CA TRP A 58 2.09 2.29 11.29
C TRP A 58 2.88 1.05 11.71
N ILE A 59 4.06 0.85 11.13
CA ILE A 59 4.93 -0.27 11.51
C ILE A 59 5.33 -0.16 12.98
N GLY A 60 5.64 1.05 13.44
CA GLY A 60 5.95 1.30 14.84
C GLY A 60 4.80 0.98 15.79
N LYS A 61 3.56 1.00 15.29
CA LYS A 61 2.37 0.62 16.05
C LYS A 61 2.03 -0.87 15.94
N GLY A 62 2.87 -1.65 15.27
CA GLY A 62 2.68 -3.07 15.12
C GLY A 62 2.03 -3.50 13.81
N ALA A 63 1.84 -2.60 12.86
CA ALA A 63 1.30 -2.95 11.55
C ALA A 63 2.27 -3.85 10.78
N GLN A 64 1.74 -4.76 9.99
CA GLN A 64 2.53 -5.66 9.17
C GLN A 64 2.37 -5.34 7.69
N LEU A 65 3.46 -5.44 6.93
CA LEU A 65 3.41 -5.32 5.49
C LEU A 65 2.97 -6.64 4.87
N SER A 66 2.08 -6.56 3.88
CA SER A 66 1.79 -7.73 3.05
C SER A 66 3.05 -8.07 2.25
N GLU A 67 3.19 -9.32 1.83
CA GLU A 67 4.35 -9.73 1.05
C GLU A 67 4.48 -8.94 -0.24
N THR A 68 3.36 -8.66 -0.90
CA THR A 68 3.35 -7.87 -2.13
C THR A 68 3.90 -6.47 -1.89
N VAL A 69 3.43 -5.79 -0.86
CA VAL A 69 3.90 -4.44 -0.51
C VAL A 69 5.36 -4.46 -0.08
N LYS A 70 5.74 -5.44 0.69
CA LYS A 70 7.13 -5.61 1.14
C LYS A 70 8.07 -5.76 -0.05
N SER A 71 7.73 -6.63 -0.99
CA SER A 71 8.51 -6.84 -2.22
C SER A 71 8.56 -5.58 -3.06
N LEU A 72 7.44 -4.88 -3.17
CA LEU A 72 7.33 -3.66 -3.94
C LEU A 72 8.25 -2.56 -3.39
N PHE A 73 8.24 -2.35 -2.09
CA PHE A 73 9.08 -1.35 -1.44
C PHE A 73 10.57 -1.71 -1.59
N LYS A 74 10.90 -2.97 -1.42
CA LYS A 74 12.29 -3.43 -1.59
C LYS A 74 12.76 -3.21 -3.04
N LYS A 75 11.92 -3.53 -4.01
CA LYS A 75 12.24 -3.38 -5.43
C LYS A 75 12.48 -1.92 -5.82
N HIS A 76 11.75 -1.00 -5.21
CA HIS A 76 11.86 0.43 -5.53
C HIS A 76 12.74 1.20 -4.56
N GLY A 77 13.50 0.50 -3.72
CA GLY A 77 14.49 1.13 -2.87
C GLY A 77 13.94 1.89 -1.67
N ILE A 78 12.71 1.62 -1.29
CA ILE A 78 12.11 2.24 -0.10
C ILE A 78 12.55 1.45 1.12
N LYS A 79 13.32 2.11 1.97
CA LYS A 79 13.79 1.51 3.22
C LYS A 79 12.84 1.91 4.35
N LEU A 80 12.42 0.92 5.10
CA LEU A 80 11.53 1.12 6.24
C LEU A 80 12.21 0.78 7.56
#